data_b747eec36fc1f3100714ea0c8199e3d9
#
_entry.id   b747eec36fc1f3100714ea0c8199e3d9
#
_cell.length_a   1.000
_cell.length_b   1.000
_cell.length_c   1.000
_cell.angle_alpha   90.00
_cell.angle_beta   90.00
_cell.angle_gamma   90.00
#
_symmetry.space_group_name_H-M   'P 1'
#
loop_
_entity.id
_entity.type
_entity.pdbx_description
1 polymer ?
#
loop_
_entity_poly.entity_id
_entity_poly.type
_entity_poly.pdbx_seq_one_letter_code
_entity_poly.pdbx_strand_id
1 'polypeptide(L)'
;MMFASVVQWKKHHPDFHCVLYADKMTLEVITNLGARNLWDETQVLKTNKSINKRVFWAASKLQALRFLEEPTIIMDNDFIVYTSFKKFLHKKVIVSHIEDGLNYYITPTDHFVKQVKHLINRYKQEAVNCSFVYFPDYKFMQHYAKTSLELMQELSRLKAPNSKYLILAEQLLLKHLMDLNEIKYIPLVDKVYNCLNNVYTNHTKGLIKTNDQNLFFRHYWMDKPRIKENKKGFSLEEESNNLMNVIKNTVKIDWEVVG
;
A
#
# COMPACT_ATOMS: atom_id res chain seq x y z
N MET A 1 0.30 7.32 -12.56
CA MET A 1 -0.50 6.90 -11.38
C MET A 1 -0.18 7.72 -10.13
N MET A 2 1.06 7.84 -9.67
CA MET A 2 1.43 8.57 -8.44
C MET A 2 0.86 10.01 -8.39
N PHE A 3 1.02 10.79 -9.45
CA PHE A 3 0.48 12.16 -9.50
C PHE A 3 -1.05 12.17 -9.44
N ALA A 4 -1.72 11.27 -10.17
CA ALA A 4 -3.18 11.15 -10.10
C ALA A 4 -3.65 10.76 -8.69
N SER A 5 -2.92 9.88 -8.01
CA SER A 5 -3.23 9.46 -6.64
C SER A 5 -3.23 10.66 -5.69
N VAL A 6 -2.15 11.45 -5.64
CA VAL A 6 -2.08 12.60 -4.72
C VAL A 6 -3.06 13.72 -5.10
N VAL A 7 -3.24 13.98 -6.40
CA VAL A 7 -4.18 15.00 -6.87
C VAL A 7 -5.61 14.66 -6.47
N GLN A 8 -6.04 13.41 -6.69
CA GLN A 8 -7.37 12.98 -6.29
C GLN A 8 -7.52 12.94 -4.76
N TRP A 9 -6.47 12.53 -4.06
CA TRP A 9 -6.49 12.57 -2.60
C TRP A 9 -6.73 13.99 -2.10
N LYS A 10 -5.94 14.97 -2.52
CA LYS A 10 -6.07 16.37 -2.08
C LYS A 10 -7.41 17.00 -2.48
N LYS A 11 -7.94 16.64 -3.65
CA LYS A 11 -9.27 17.09 -4.08
C LYS A 11 -10.37 16.67 -3.10
N HIS A 12 -10.31 15.45 -2.58
CA HIS A 12 -11.35 14.89 -1.72
C HIS A 12 -11.05 15.03 -0.23
N HIS A 13 -9.79 15.37 0.12
CA HIS A 13 -9.29 15.50 1.49
C HIS A 13 -8.38 16.72 1.63
N PRO A 14 -8.89 17.96 1.36
CA PRO A 14 -8.06 19.17 1.35
C PRO A 14 -7.45 19.51 2.70
N ASP A 15 -8.03 19.01 3.80
CA ASP A 15 -7.58 19.25 5.18
C ASP A 15 -6.44 18.31 5.61
N PHE A 16 -6.06 17.34 4.76
CA PHE A 16 -5.02 16.37 5.10
C PHE A 16 -3.66 16.84 4.61
N HIS A 17 -2.68 16.81 5.48
CA HIS A 17 -1.29 17.09 5.12
C HIS A 17 -0.69 15.91 4.35
N CYS A 18 -0.27 16.15 3.10
CA CYS A 18 0.26 15.14 2.20
C CYS A 18 1.78 15.22 2.14
N VAL A 19 2.46 14.19 2.62
CA VAL A 19 3.92 14.10 2.61
C VAL A 19 4.40 13.03 1.63
N LEU A 20 5.34 13.39 0.76
CA LEU A 20 6.04 12.42 -0.07
C LEU A 20 7.37 12.04 0.55
N TYR A 21 7.53 10.76 0.88
CA TYR A 21 8.81 10.17 1.24
C TYR A 21 9.40 9.46 0.03
N ALA A 22 10.53 9.94 -0.49
CA ALA A 22 11.17 9.33 -1.66
C ALA A 22 12.70 9.38 -1.53
N ASP A 23 13.39 8.57 -2.33
CA ASP A 23 14.84 8.70 -2.46
C ASP A 23 15.22 10.00 -3.22
N LYS A 24 16.49 10.37 -3.12
CA LYS A 24 17.00 11.62 -3.70
C LYS A 24 16.75 11.70 -5.20
N MET A 25 16.98 10.61 -5.93
CA MET A 25 16.82 10.56 -7.39
C MET A 25 15.34 10.77 -7.79
N THR A 26 14.41 10.12 -7.08
CA THR A 26 12.97 10.30 -7.32
C THR A 26 12.54 11.75 -7.05
N LEU A 27 13.04 12.38 -5.97
CA LEU A 27 12.74 13.79 -5.69
C LEU A 27 13.32 14.75 -6.73
N GLU A 28 14.52 14.48 -7.25
CA GLU A 28 15.13 15.25 -8.35
C GLU A 28 14.26 15.16 -9.63
N VAL A 29 13.82 13.96 -10.00
CA VAL A 29 12.92 13.76 -11.15
C VAL A 29 11.61 14.54 -10.96
N ILE A 30 10.96 14.41 -9.81
CA ILE A 30 9.69 15.11 -9.52
C ILE A 30 9.88 16.63 -9.55
N THR A 31 11.03 17.12 -9.06
CA THR A 31 11.34 18.56 -9.08
C THR A 31 11.55 19.04 -10.51
N ASN A 32 12.29 18.31 -11.34
CA ASN A 32 12.51 18.64 -12.74
C ASN A 32 11.21 18.63 -13.58
N LEU A 33 10.25 17.80 -13.19
CA LEU A 33 8.91 17.77 -13.77
C LEU A 33 8.00 18.89 -13.27
N GLY A 34 8.46 19.78 -12.38
CA GLY A 34 7.63 20.84 -11.79
C GLY A 34 6.52 20.33 -10.87
N ALA A 35 6.54 19.05 -10.49
CA ALA A 35 5.43 18.37 -9.80
C ALA A 35 5.59 18.31 -8.26
N ARG A 36 6.66 18.91 -7.70
CA ARG A 36 6.95 18.84 -6.27
C ARG A 36 5.85 19.46 -5.40
N ASN A 37 5.20 20.50 -5.89
CA ASN A 37 4.11 21.21 -5.22
C ASN A 37 2.78 20.45 -5.12
N LEU A 38 2.72 19.24 -5.68
CA LEU A 38 1.56 18.34 -5.49
C LEU A 38 1.45 17.85 -4.05
N TRP A 39 2.57 17.80 -3.32
CA TRP A 39 2.62 17.44 -1.91
C TRP A 39 2.83 18.71 -1.07
N ASP A 40 2.31 18.69 0.14
CA ASP A 40 2.53 19.79 1.10
C ASP A 40 3.97 19.76 1.62
N GLU A 41 4.54 18.54 1.70
CA GLU A 41 5.92 18.33 2.10
C GLU A 41 6.58 17.20 1.32
N THR A 42 7.89 17.29 1.12
CA THR A 42 8.71 16.20 0.53
C THR A 42 9.91 15.93 1.42
N GLN A 43 10.13 14.67 1.74
CA GLN A 43 11.26 14.25 2.59
C GLN A 43 12.12 13.18 1.91
N VAL A 44 13.45 13.32 2.05
CA VAL A 44 14.40 12.32 1.57
C VAL A 44 14.38 11.12 2.51
N LEU A 45 13.99 9.97 1.98
CA LEU A 45 13.99 8.73 2.72
C LEU A 45 15.37 8.08 2.73
N LYS A 46 15.99 7.98 3.92
CA LYS A 46 17.22 7.21 4.11
C LYS A 46 16.86 5.73 4.21
N THR A 47 17.20 4.96 3.20
CA THR A 47 16.92 3.53 3.17
C THR A 47 17.94 2.73 3.97
N ASN A 48 17.49 1.71 4.71
CA ASN A 48 18.36 0.79 5.41
C ASN A 48 19.09 -0.12 4.41
N LYS A 49 20.42 -0.02 4.35
CA LYS A 49 21.27 -0.79 3.43
C LYS A 49 21.30 -2.29 3.72
N SER A 50 20.93 -2.71 4.93
CA SER A 50 20.87 -4.13 5.32
C SER A 50 19.60 -4.85 4.84
N ILE A 51 18.63 -4.13 4.28
CA ILE A 51 17.40 -4.69 3.74
C ILE A 51 17.54 -4.84 2.21
N ASN A 52 17.29 -6.03 1.70
CA ASN A 52 17.31 -6.32 0.26
C ASN A 52 16.12 -5.64 -0.44
N LYS A 53 16.35 -4.49 -1.06
CA LYS A 53 15.31 -3.68 -1.72
C LYS A 53 14.63 -4.37 -2.90
N ARG A 54 15.28 -5.34 -3.56
CA ARG A 54 14.67 -6.10 -4.67
C ARG A 54 13.57 -7.03 -4.18
N VAL A 55 13.69 -7.50 -2.94
CA VAL A 55 12.71 -8.38 -2.29
C VAL A 55 11.69 -7.54 -1.51
N PHE A 56 12.17 -6.56 -0.74
CA PHE A 56 11.38 -5.78 0.19
C PHE A 56 11.19 -4.33 -0.29
N TRP A 57 10.55 -4.16 -1.45
CA TRP A 57 10.29 -2.82 -2.02
C TRP A 57 9.39 -1.95 -1.14
N ALA A 58 8.51 -2.56 -0.31
CA ALA A 58 7.68 -1.83 0.65
C ALA A 58 8.44 -1.33 1.90
N ALA A 59 9.72 -1.74 2.10
CA ALA A 59 10.49 -1.30 3.26
C ALA A 59 10.58 0.24 3.35
N SER A 60 10.56 0.93 2.22
CA SER A 60 10.61 2.39 2.19
C SER A 60 9.42 3.04 2.87
N LYS A 61 8.20 2.57 2.62
CA LYS A 61 6.99 3.10 3.25
C LYS A 61 6.96 2.80 4.76
N LEU A 62 7.40 1.60 5.17
CA LEU A 62 7.51 1.24 6.59
C LEU A 62 8.56 2.10 7.31
N GLN A 63 9.64 2.45 6.63
CA GLN A 63 10.66 3.33 7.20
C GLN A 63 10.14 4.74 7.47
N ALA A 64 9.28 5.28 6.62
CA ALA A 64 8.60 6.55 6.86
C ALA A 64 7.71 6.49 8.11
N LEU A 65 6.91 5.44 8.26
CA LEU A 65 5.99 5.27 9.39
C LEU A 65 6.65 5.28 10.77
N ARG A 66 7.94 4.92 10.86
CA ARG A 66 8.67 4.89 12.14
C ARG A 66 8.82 6.25 12.82
N PHE A 67 8.71 7.33 12.06
CA PHE A 67 9.00 8.69 12.53
C PHE A 67 7.76 9.57 12.61
N LEU A 68 6.60 9.05 12.23
CA LEU A 68 5.34 9.79 12.29
C LEU A 68 4.70 9.60 13.67
N GLU A 69 4.24 10.71 14.26
CA GLU A 69 3.68 10.76 15.62
C GLU A 69 2.21 11.21 15.62
N GLU A 70 1.54 11.05 14.48
CA GLU A 70 0.14 11.44 14.30
C GLU A 70 -0.65 10.32 13.64
N PRO A 71 -2.00 10.33 13.75
CA PRO A 71 -2.85 9.46 12.96
C PRO A 71 -2.51 9.57 11.49
N THR A 72 -2.18 8.45 10.85
CA THR A 72 -1.57 8.46 9.52
C THR A 72 -2.30 7.52 8.56
N ILE A 73 -2.44 7.98 7.33
CA ILE A 73 -2.82 7.12 6.21
C ILE A 73 -1.57 6.87 5.38
N ILE A 74 -1.30 5.59 5.09
CA ILE A 74 -0.35 5.21 4.06
C ILE A 74 -1.10 4.62 2.87
N MET A 75 -0.69 5.02 1.68
CA MET A 75 -1.38 4.65 0.45
C MET A 75 -0.37 4.33 -0.65
N ASP A 76 -0.60 3.25 -1.39
CA ASP A 76 0.21 2.90 -2.55
C ASP A 76 0.00 3.92 -3.69
N ASN A 77 1.04 4.16 -4.47
CA ASN A 77 1.03 5.15 -5.56
C ASN A 77 0.06 4.83 -6.71
N ASP A 78 -0.48 3.62 -6.73
CA ASP A 78 -1.48 3.14 -7.68
C ASP A 78 -2.88 2.98 -7.07
N PHE A 79 -3.08 3.53 -5.87
CA PHE A 79 -4.39 3.61 -5.22
C PHE A 79 -4.97 5.02 -5.44
N ILE A 80 -6.08 5.13 -6.16
CA ILE A 80 -6.69 6.40 -6.54
C ILE A 80 -8.08 6.48 -5.92
N VAL A 81 -8.36 7.57 -5.19
CA VAL A 81 -9.65 7.82 -4.55
C VAL A 81 -10.52 8.73 -5.41
N TYR A 82 -11.83 8.50 -5.39
CA TYR A 82 -12.82 9.27 -6.14
C TYR A 82 -13.84 9.98 -5.25
N THR A 83 -13.78 9.75 -3.94
CA THR A 83 -14.63 10.40 -2.95
C THR A 83 -13.96 10.50 -1.60
N SER A 84 -14.52 11.30 -0.70
CA SER A 84 -13.95 11.48 0.63
C SER A 84 -14.13 10.24 1.51
N PHE A 85 -13.03 9.83 2.16
CA PHE A 85 -12.99 8.77 3.17
C PHE A 85 -13.14 9.31 4.61
N LYS A 86 -13.25 10.62 4.79
CA LYS A 86 -13.26 11.30 6.10
C LYS A 86 -14.27 10.68 7.08
N LYS A 87 -15.45 10.30 6.58
CA LYS A 87 -16.49 9.64 7.39
C LYS A 87 -16.13 8.26 7.92
N PHE A 88 -15.12 7.61 7.33
CA PHE A 88 -14.68 6.27 7.73
C PHE A 88 -13.50 6.31 8.72
N LEU A 89 -12.77 7.44 8.80
CA LEU A 89 -11.57 7.57 9.62
C LEU A 89 -11.94 7.74 11.09
N HIS A 90 -11.95 6.63 11.81
CA HIS A 90 -12.36 6.54 13.21
C HIS A 90 -11.25 5.98 14.09
N LYS A 91 -11.64 5.40 15.22
CA LYS A 91 -10.73 4.79 16.21
C LYS A 91 -10.22 3.40 15.83
N LYS A 92 -10.52 2.89 14.65
CA LYS A 92 -10.09 1.56 14.19
C LYS A 92 -9.04 1.68 13.09
N VAL A 93 -8.13 0.72 13.03
CA VAL A 93 -7.27 0.56 11.86
C VAL A 93 -8.15 0.22 10.65
N ILE A 94 -7.92 0.90 9.52
CA ILE A 94 -8.61 0.58 8.26
C ILE A 94 -7.58 0.01 7.31
N VAL A 95 -7.90 -1.10 6.66
CA VAL A 95 -7.05 -1.76 5.66
C VAL A 95 -7.80 -1.84 4.33
N SER A 96 -7.11 -2.00 3.22
CA SER A 96 -7.76 -2.07 1.91
C SER A 96 -8.77 -3.21 1.83
N HIS A 97 -8.32 -4.45 2.01
CA HIS A 97 -9.16 -5.66 2.05
C HIS A 97 -8.42 -6.79 2.77
N ILE A 98 -9.10 -7.91 2.95
CA ILE A 98 -8.52 -9.13 3.50
C ILE A 98 -8.05 -10.03 2.36
N GLU A 99 -6.92 -10.69 2.54
CA GLU A 99 -6.37 -11.68 1.62
C GLU A 99 -6.35 -13.05 2.31
N ASP A 100 -6.80 -14.09 1.60
CA ASP A 100 -6.86 -15.49 2.05
C ASP A 100 -6.05 -16.38 1.09
N GLY A 101 -5.73 -17.60 1.53
CA GLY A 101 -4.99 -18.58 0.73
C GLY A 101 -3.49 -18.34 0.71
N LEU A 102 -2.91 -17.83 1.77
CA LEU A 102 -1.48 -17.48 1.89
C LEU A 102 -0.53 -18.68 1.73
N ASN A 103 -1.00 -19.93 1.78
CA ASN A 103 -0.22 -21.10 1.40
C ASN A 103 0.35 -21.00 -0.02
N TYR A 104 -0.27 -20.23 -0.89
CA TYR A 104 0.28 -19.88 -2.20
C TYR A 104 1.59 -19.10 -2.08
N TYR A 105 1.70 -18.22 -1.08
CA TYR A 105 2.86 -17.34 -0.88
C TYR A 105 3.93 -17.97 0.01
N ILE A 106 3.55 -18.83 0.95
CA ILE A 106 4.43 -19.37 2.00
C ILE A 106 4.28 -20.87 2.02
N THR A 107 5.27 -21.58 1.44
CA THR A 107 5.31 -23.04 1.53
C THR A 107 5.96 -23.47 2.85
N PRO A 108 5.44 -24.53 3.52
CA PRO A 108 6.02 -25.04 4.76
C PRO A 108 7.48 -25.54 4.63
N THR A 109 7.94 -25.76 3.40
CA THR A 109 9.30 -26.21 3.07
C THR A 109 10.34 -25.10 3.04
N ASP A 110 9.89 -23.82 3.04
CA ASP A 110 10.83 -22.72 3.13
C ASP A 110 11.48 -22.77 4.53
N HIS A 111 12.81 -22.82 4.59
CA HIS A 111 13.58 -22.82 5.84
C HIS A 111 13.47 -21.45 6.52
N PHE A 112 12.35 -21.26 7.21
CA PHE A 112 12.11 -20.04 7.95
C PHE A 112 12.98 -19.97 9.20
N VAL A 113 13.48 -18.76 9.47
CA VAL A 113 14.05 -18.42 10.77
C VAL A 113 13.05 -18.82 11.87
N LYS A 114 13.52 -19.37 12.97
CA LYS A 114 12.66 -19.87 14.08
C LYS A 114 11.56 -18.90 14.52
N GLN A 115 11.85 -17.59 14.48
CA GLN A 115 10.90 -16.52 14.86
C GLN A 115 9.71 -16.42 13.87
N VAL A 116 9.93 -16.68 12.60
CA VAL A 116 8.88 -16.59 11.57
C VAL A 116 8.01 -17.86 11.55
N LYS A 117 8.59 -19.00 11.85
CA LYS A 117 7.88 -20.29 11.86
C LYS A 117 6.68 -20.29 12.83
N HIS A 118 6.79 -19.62 13.98
CA HIS A 118 5.69 -19.54 14.92
C HIS A 118 4.60 -18.52 14.46
N LEU A 119 4.97 -17.50 13.70
CA LEU A 119 4.01 -16.58 13.07
C LEU A 119 3.13 -17.32 12.06
N ILE A 120 3.72 -18.19 11.25
CA ILE A 120 3.02 -18.96 10.21
C ILE A 120 2.17 -20.09 10.80
N ASN A 121 2.66 -20.81 11.79
CA ASN A 121 1.98 -21.96 12.37
C ASN A 121 0.81 -21.58 13.29
N ARG A 122 0.73 -20.35 13.78
CA ARG A 122 -0.33 -19.88 14.70
C ARG A 122 -1.53 -19.25 13.99
N TYR A 123 -1.40 -18.86 12.72
CA TYR A 123 -2.41 -18.04 12.04
C TYR A 123 -3.19 -18.81 10.99
N LYS A 124 -4.50 -18.60 11.02
CA LYS A 124 -5.36 -18.76 9.87
C LYS A 124 -4.70 -17.97 8.73
N GLN A 125 -4.69 -18.53 7.55
CA GLN A 125 -4.01 -18.06 6.34
C GLN A 125 -4.58 -16.74 5.79
N GLU A 126 -4.78 -15.76 6.66
CA GLU A 126 -5.34 -14.45 6.33
C GLU A 126 -4.30 -13.37 6.53
N ALA A 127 -4.17 -12.49 5.55
CA ALA A 127 -3.43 -11.24 5.64
C ALA A 127 -4.35 -10.06 5.39
N VAL A 128 -3.82 -8.85 5.58
CA VAL A 128 -4.51 -7.62 5.20
C VAL A 128 -3.73 -6.94 4.07
N ASN A 129 -4.42 -6.50 3.04
CA ASN A 129 -3.79 -5.76 1.96
C ASN A 129 -3.43 -4.34 2.43
N CYS A 130 -2.15 -3.98 2.27
CA CYS A 130 -1.56 -2.72 2.74
C CYS A 130 -1.47 -1.63 1.67
N SER A 131 -2.26 -1.73 0.59
CA SER A 131 -2.33 -0.66 -0.42
C SER A 131 -2.98 0.62 0.08
N PHE A 132 -3.83 0.50 1.10
CA PHE A 132 -4.38 1.58 1.91
C PHE A 132 -4.44 1.12 3.35
N VAL A 133 -3.77 1.85 4.24
CA VAL A 133 -3.87 1.60 5.69
C VAL A 133 -4.00 2.93 6.43
N TYR A 134 -5.04 3.05 7.26
CA TYR A 134 -5.17 4.12 8.22
C TYR A 134 -4.83 3.63 9.62
N PHE A 135 -3.91 4.30 10.27
CA PHE A 135 -3.51 4.08 11.65
C PHE A 135 -4.02 5.23 12.52
N PRO A 136 -5.04 5.03 13.36
CA PRO A 136 -5.49 6.04 14.32
C PRO A 136 -4.53 6.20 15.50
N ASP A 137 -3.73 5.18 15.79
CA ASP A 137 -2.73 5.15 16.87
C ASP A 137 -1.32 5.07 16.27
N TYR A 138 -0.57 6.16 16.41
CA TYR A 138 0.80 6.24 15.88
C TYR A 138 1.77 5.32 16.64
N LYS A 139 1.54 5.02 17.93
CA LYS A 139 2.41 4.11 18.70
C LYS A 139 2.33 2.69 18.15
N PHE A 140 1.12 2.22 17.88
CA PHE A 140 0.92 0.93 17.20
C PHE A 140 1.53 0.93 15.81
N MET A 141 1.34 1.99 15.03
CA MET A 141 1.93 2.17 13.70
C MET A 141 3.46 2.07 13.74
N GLN A 142 4.11 2.79 14.66
CA GLN A 142 5.57 2.75 14.82
C GLN A 142 6.06 1.37 15.27
N HIS A 143 5.34 0.70 16.17
CA HIS A 143 5.63 -0.67 16.59
C HIS A 143 5.56 -1.65 15.42
N TYR A 144 4.49 -1.61 14.64
CA TYR A 144 4.34 -2.40 13.41
C TYR A 144 5.50 -2.14 12.43
N ALA A 145 5.77 -0.88 12.11
CA ALA A 145 6.82 -0.50 11.17
C ALA A 145 8.20 -0.98 11.62
N LYS A 146 8.53 -0.83 12.91
CA LYS A 146 9.79 -1.31 13.49
C LYS A 146 9.92 -2.82 13.37
N THR A 147 8.90 -3.57 13.81
CA THR A 147 8.90 -5.05 13.79
C THR A 147 9.00 -5.59 12.36
N SER A 148 8.27 -4.98 11.42
CA SER A 148 8.35 -5.34 9.99
C SER A 148 9.74 -5.14 9.41
N LEU A 149 10.38 -4.01 9.69
CA LEU A 149 11.73 -3.72 9.20
C LEU A 149 12.79 -4.64 9.80
N GLU A 150 12.68 -4.98 11.07
CA GLU A 150 13.55 -5.96 11.74
C GLU A 150 13.40 -7.33 11.09
N LEU A 151 12.17 -7.79 10.83
CA LEU A 151 11.91 -9.05 10.13
C LEU A 151 12.45 -9.02 8.70
N MET A 152 12.26 -7.94 7.94
CA MET A 152 12.80 -7.79 6.58
C MET A 152 14.34 -7.83 6.59
N GLN A 153 14.97 -7.25 7.61
CA GLN A 153 16.42 -7.28 7.77
C GLN A 153 16.93 -8.71 8.02
N GLU A 154 16.27 -9.47 8.87
CA GLU A 154 16.61 -10.87 9.13
C GLU A 154 16.43 -11.73 7.89
N LEU A 155 15.29 -11.60 7.20
CA LEU A 155 15.00 -12.35 5.99
C LEU A 155 15.93 -11.97 4.82
N SER A 156 16.48 -10.75 4.81
CA SER A 156 17.48 -10.32 3.81
C SER A 156 18.82 -11.04 3.93
N ARG A 157 19.10 -11.65 5.08
CA ARG A 157 20.34 -12.44 5.32
C ARG A 157 20.26 -13.86 4.78
N LEU A 158 19.07 -14.32 4.37
CA LEU A 158 18.90 -15.65 3.79
C LEU A 158 19.63 -15.75 2.44
N LYS A 159 20.19 -16.95 2.12
CA LYS A 159 20.93 -17.20 0.88
C LYS A 159 20.10 -16.95 -0.39
N ALA A 160 18.80 -17.22 -0.33
CA ALA A 160 17.87 -17.04 -1.45
C ALA A 160 16.58 -16.36 -0.96
N PRO A 161 16.60 -15.04 -0.72
CA PRO A 161 15.42 -14.35 -0.27
C PRO A 161 14.35 -14.35 -1.38
N ASN A 162 13.12 -14.73 -0.99
CA ASN A 162 11.98 -14.82 -1.90
C ASN A 162 11.10 -13.57 -1.77
N SER A 163 10.56 -13.06 -2.88
CA SER A 163 9.63 -11.93 -2.89
C SER A 163 8.35 -12.18 -2.07
N LYS A 164 7.99 -13.42 -1.85
CA LYS A 164 6.90 -13.82 -0.94
C LYS A 164 7.12 -13.37 0.50
N TYR A 165 8.37 -13.20 0.91
CA TYR A 165 8.71 -12.71 2.25
C TYR A 165 8.28 -11.25 2.49
N LEU A 166 8.06 -10.48 1.42
CA LEU A 166 7.48 -9.16 1.56
C LEU A 166 6.07 -9.22 2.14
N ILE A 167 5.22 -10.09 1.58
CA ILE A 167 3.83 -10.26 2.04
C ILE A 167 3.80 -10.73 3.49
N LEU A 168 4.72 -11.64 3.84
CA LEU A 168 4.90 -12.05 5.24
C LEU A 168 5.24 -10.87 6.14
N ALA A 169 6.27 -10.10 5.79
CA ALA A 169 6.82 -9.06 6.66
C ALA A 169 5.99 -7.77 6.68
N GLU A 170 5.11 -7.56 5.72
CA GLU A 170 4.22 -6.41 5.65
C GLU A 170 2.79 -6.79 6.02
N GLN A 171 2.14 -7.58 5.20
CA GLN A 171 0.69 -7.79 5.24
C GLN A 171 0.27 -8.78 6.34
N LEU A 172 0.93 -9.94 6.40
CA LEU A 172 0.63 -10.97 7.41
C LEU A 172 1.04 -10.50 8.80
N LEU A 173 2.19 -9.84 8.92
CA LEU A 173 2.66 -9.33 10.20
C LEU A 173 1.73 -8.23 10.75
N LEU A 174 1.23 -7.33 9.90
CA LEU A 174 0.25 -6.32 10.34
C LEU A 174 -0.99 -6.99 10.93
N LYS A 175 -1.55 -7.97 10.20
CA LYS A 175 -2.71 -8.73 10.69
C LYS A 175 -2.43 -9.40 12.03
N HIS A 176 -1.24 -10.06 12.13
CA HIS A 176 -0.81 -10.71 13.35
C HIS A 176 -0.70 -9.75 14.54
N LEU A 177 -0.03 -8.62 14.35
CA LEU A 177 0.14 -7.65 15.43
C LEU A 177 -1.18 -7.04 15.87
N MET A 178 -2.12 -6.82 14.94
CA MET A 178 -3.48 -6.39 15.30
C MET A 178 -4.19 -7.43 16.16
N ASP A 179 -4.12 -8.71 15.81
CA ASP A 179 -4.76 -9.78 16.59
C ASP A 179 -4.10 -9.94 17.95
N LEU A 180 -2.77 -9.93 18.02
CA LEU A 180 -2.02 -10.09 19.26
C LEU A 180 -2.29 -8.97 20.27
N ASN A 181 -2.45 -7.73 19.78
CA ASN A 181 -2.69 -6.56 20.61
C ASN A 181 -4.18 -6.21 20.72
N GLU A 182 -5.08 -7.07 20.26
CA GLU A 182 -6.54 -6.85 20.26
C GLU A 182 -6.96 -5.55 19.58
N ILE A 183 -6.17 -5.10 18.58
CA ILE A 183 -6.43 -3.89 17.81
C ILE A 183 -7.60 -4.15 16.85
N LYS A 184 -8.65 -3.37 17.02
CA LYS A 184 -9.82 -3.46 16.12
C LYS A 184 -9.48 -2.86 14.76
N TYR A 185 -9.77 -3.62 13.70
CA TYR A 185 -9.60 -3.17 12.33
C TYR A 185 -10.88 -3.43 11.51
N ILE A 186 -10.97 -2.80 10.37
CA ILE A 186 -12.07 -3.00 9.42
C ILE A 186 -11.53 -2.81 7.98
N PRO A 187 -11.83 -3.71 7.03
CA PRO A 187 -11.47 -3.51 5.64
C PRO A 187 -12.32 -2.41 5.00
N LEU A 188 -11.75 -1.70 4.02
CA LEU A 188 -12.50 -0.73 3.22
C LEU A 188 -13.63 -1.42 2.47
N VAL A 189 -13.35 -2.55 1.83
CA VAL A 189 -14.35 -3.29 1.05
C VAL A 189 -14.75 -4.60 1.72
N ASP A 190 -16.00 -4.98 1.55
CA ASP A 190 -16.61 -6.20 2.08
C ASP A 190 -16.26 -7.44 1.24
N LYS A 191 -15.00 -7.60 0.89
CA LYS A 191 -14.50 -8.73 0.12
C LYS A 191 -13.20 -9.30 0.68
N VAL A 192 -12.98 -10.59 0.41
CA VAL A 192 -11.74 -11.30 0.62
C VAL A 192 -11.14 -11.68 -0.72
N TYR A 193 -9.88 -11.38 -0.94
CA TYR A 193 -9.16 -11.85 -2.11
C TYR A 193 -8.57 -13.23 -1.81
N ASN A 194 -9.00 -14.25 -2.57
CA ASN A 194 -8.45 -15.58 -2.49
C ASN A 194 -7.24 -15.69 -3.41
N CYS A 195 -6.04 -15.76 -2.82
CA CYS A 195 -4.78 -15.78 -3.54
C CYS A 195 -4.55 -17.08 -4.34
N LEU A 196 -5.20 -18.18 -3.98
CA LEU A 196 -5.06 -19.47 -4.70
C LEU A 196 -5.86 -19.44 -6.00
N ASN A 197 -7.07 -18.93 -5.95
CA ASN A 197 -8.01 -18.97 -7.07
C ASN A 197 -8.04 -17.66 -7.86
N ASN A 198 -7.32 -16.64 -7.39
CA ASN A 198 -7.29 -15.30 -8.00
C ASN A 198 -8.69 -14.67 -8.15
N VAL A 199 -9.55 -14.88 -7.16
CA VAL A 199 -10.93 -14.40 -7.13
C VAL A 199 -11.24 -13.66 -5.84
N TYR A 200 -12.22 -12.76 -5.92
CA TYR A 200 -12.77 -12.12 -4.75
C TYR A 200 -14.04 -12.83 -4.30
N THR A 201 -14.16 -13.05 -2.99
CA THR A 201 -15.38 -13.55 -2.34
C THR A 201 -15.93 -12.48 -1.42
N ASN A 202 -17.25 -12.46 -1.22
CA ASN A 202 -17.87 -11.49 -0.34
C ASN A 202 -17.48 -11.75 1.13
N HIS A 203 -17.21 -10.67 1.84
CA HIS A 203 -17.00 -10.66 3.27
C HIS A 203 -18.04 -9.75 3.93
N THR A 204 -18.54 -10.13 5.11
CA THR A 204 -19.68 -9.44 5.75
C THR A 204 -19.34 -8.11 6.43
N LYS A 205 -18.06 -7.73 6.48
CA LYS A 205 -17.58 -6.62 7.31
C LYS A 205 -16.69 -5.64 6.53
N GLY A 206 -17.26 -4.90 5.60
CA GLY A 206 -16.53 -3.81 4.93
C GLY A 206 -17.24 -2.47 5.11
N LEU A 207 -16.51 -1.36 4.96
CA LEU A 207 -17.06 0.00 4.98
C LEU A 207 -17.80 0.33 3.69
N ILE A 208 -17.36 -0.27 2.59
CA ILE A 208 -17.86 -0.05 1.22
C ILE A 208 -18.27 -1.41 0.65
N LYS A 209 -19.44 -1.46 0.03
CA LYS A 209 -19.87 -2.66 -0.70
C LYS A 209 -19.01 -2.87 -1.94
N THR A 210 -18.67 -4.11 -2.24
CA THR A 210 -17.81 -4.44 -3.38
C THR A 210 -18.34 -3.88 -4.69
N ASN A 211 -19.66 -3.91 -4.89
CA ASN A 211 -20.29 -3.37 -6.11
C ASN A 211 -20.14 -1.86 -6.25
N ASP A 212 -19.97 -1.15 -5.14
CA ASP A 212 -19.81 0.32 -5.11
C ASP A 212 -18.35 0.75 -5.07
N GLN A 213 -17.38 -0.18 -5.00
CA GLN A 213 -15.97 0.12 -4.83
C GLN A 213 -15.47 1.15 -5.84
N ASN A 214 -15.80 1.01 -7.11
CA ASN A 214 -15.33 1.89 -8.17
C ASN A 214 -15.87 3.33 -8.07
N LEU A 215 -16.92 3.59 -7.27
CA LEU A 215 -17.39 4.94 -6.93
C LEU A 215 -16.54 5.61 -5.87
N PHE A 216 -15.78 4.82 -5.09
CA PHE A 216 -14.98 5.32 -3.98
C PHE A 216 -13.50 5.37 -4.30
N PHE A 217 -12.95 4.28 -4.88
CA PHE A 217 -11.53 4.20 -5.23
C PHE A 217 -11.25 3.08 -6.24
N ARG A 218 -10.06 3.14 -6.85
CA ARG A 218 -9.49 2.05 -7.66
C ARG A 218 -8.06 1.78 -7.24
N HIS A 219 -7.73 0.50 -7.11
CA HIS A 219 -6.37 0.02 -6.88
C HIS A 219 -5.89 -0.76 -8.10
N TYR A 220 -4.88 -0.22 -8.80
CA TYR A 220 -4.49 -0.67 -10.14
C TYR A 220 -3.50 -1.84 -10.16
N TRP A 221 -3.14 -2.42 -9.00
CA TRP A 221 -2.11 -3.46 -8.94
C TRP A 221 -2.40 -4.68 -9.83
N MET A 222 -3.66 -5.14 -9.91
CA MET A 222 -4.09 -6.25 -10.77
C MET A 222 -4.24 -5.84 -12.23
N ASP A 223 -4.41 -4.56 -12.51
CA ASP A 223 -4.60 -4.05 -13.85
C ASP A 223 -3.26 -3.83 -14.57
N LYS A 224 -2.14 -3.69 -13.83
CA LYS A 224 -0.80 -3.49 -14.42
C LYS A 224 -0.40 -4.50 -15.49
N PRO A 225 -0.61 -5.84 -15.33
CA PRO A 225 -0.36 -6.80 -16.39
C PRO A 225 -1.29 -6.61 -17.60
N ARG A 226 -2.58 -6.33 -17.35
CA ARG A 226 -3.59 -6.10 -18.39
C ARG A 226 -3.29 -4.85 -19.19
N ILE A 227 -2.84 -3.79 -18.52
CA ILE A 227 -2.40 -2.53 -19.13
C ILE A 227 -1.18 -2.79 -20.03
N LYS A 228 -0.19 -3.58 -19.57
CA LYS A 228 1.01 -3.91 -20.35
C LYS A 228 0.70 -4.79 -21.56
N GLU A 229 -0.27 -5.68 -21.47
CA GLU A 229 -0.57 -6.68 -22.49
C GLU A 229 -1.65 -6.20 -23.49
N ASN A 230 -2.18 -4.98 -23.34
CA ASN A 230 -3.21 -4.40 -24.21
C ASN A 230 -4.41 -5.35 -24.45
N LYS A 231 -4.83 -6.09 -23.39
CA LYS A 231 -5.89 -7.08 -23.51
C LYS A 231 -7.26 -6.45 -23.73
N LYS A 232 -8.07 -7.08 -24.60
CA LYS A 232 -9.45 -6.65 -24.96
C LYS A 232 -10.27 -6.23 -23.73
N GLY A 233 -10.84 -5.03 -23.78
CA GLY A 233 -11.69 -4.46 -22.74
C GLY A 233 -10.96 -3.51 -21.77
N PHE A 234 -9.65 -3.30 -21.96
CA PHE A 234 -8.86 -2.31 -21.24
C PHE A 234 -8.14 -1.45 -22.25
N SER A 235 -8.66 -0.28 -22.53
CA SER A 235 -7.95 0.69 -23.36
C SER A 235 -6.92 1.41 -22.48
N LEU A 236 -5.63 1.07 -22.66
CA LEU A 236 -4.52 1.79 -22.06
C LEU A 236 -4.61 3.29 -22.37
N GLU A 237 -5.02 3.61 -23.57
CA GLU A 237 -5.19 4.98 -24.05
C GLU A 237 -6.32 5.70 -23.31
N GLU A 238 -7.49 5.06 -23.16
CA GLU A 238 -8.63 5.62 -22.43
C GLU A 238 -8.30 5.86 -20.95
N GLU A 239 -7.70 4.88 -20.27
CA GLU A 239 -7.33 5.00 -18.87
C GLU A 239 -6.17 5.99 -18.67
N SER A 240 -5.20 6.02 -19.57
CA SER A 240 -4.14 7.02 -19.59
C SER A 240 -4.70 8.42 -19.81
N ASN A 241 -5.63 8.58 -20.76
CA ASN A 241 -6.29 9.87 -21.04
C ASN A 241 -7.14 10.32 -19.86
N ASN A 242 -7.87 9.42 -19.20
CA ASN A 242 -8.63 9.73 -17.99
C ASN A 242 -7.71 10.22 -16.87
N LEU A 243 -6.60 9.51 -16.61
CA LEU A 243 -5.60 9.90 -15.62
C LEU A 243 -4.91 11.21 -15.99
N MET A 244 -4.56 11.40 -17.26
CA MET A 244 -3.95 12.64 -17.78
C MET A 244 -4.92 13.81 -17.69
N ASN A 245 -6.20 13.63 -18.01
CA ASN A 245 -7.21 14.66 -17.87
C ASN A 245 -7.40 15.09 -16.42
N VAL A 246 -7.39 14.14 -15.47
CA VAL A 246 -7.41 14.44 -14.04
C VAL A 246 -6.20 15.30 -13.66
N ILE A 247 -5.01 14.93 -14.09
CA ILE A 247 -3.78 15.66 -13.79
C ILE A 247 -3.81 17.04 -14.44
N LYS A 248 -4.09 17.15 -15.76
CA LYS A 248 -4.13 18.42 -16.51
C LYS A 248 -5.14 19.40 -15.95
N ASN A 249 -6.32 18.94 -15.57
CA ASN A 249 -7.39 19.79 -15.03
C ASN A 249 -7.13 20.28 -13.60
N THR A 250 -6.21 19.64 -12.89
CA THR A 250 -5.98 19.93 -11.46
C THR A 250 -4.61 20.58 -11.22
N VAL A 251 -3.66 20.41 -12.14
CA VAL A 251 -2.27 20.87 -11.96
C VAL A 251 -1.79 21.59 -13.22
N LYS A 252 -1.28 22.80 -13.04
CA LYS A 252 -0.48 23.47 -14.08
C LYS A 252 0.93 22.85 -14.07
N ILE A 253 1.08 21.68 -14.68
CA ILE A 253 2.39 21.09 -14.98
C ILE A 253 2.79 21.65 -16.36
N ASP A 254 4.01 22.15 -16.44
CA ASP A 254 4.61 22.54 -17.70
C ASP A 254 5.01 21.26 -18.48
N TRP A 255 4.12 20.80 -19.34
CA TRP A 255 4.29 19.57 -20.10
C TRP A 255 5.30 19.69 -21.24
N GLU A 256 5.74 20.91 -21.60
CA GLU A 256 6.74 21.13 -22.64
C GLU A 256 8.14 20.68 -22.19
N VAL A 257 8.36 20.57 -20.88
CA VAL A 257 9.64 20.09 -20.29
C VAL A 257 9.73 18.55 -20.30
N VAL A 258 8.66 17.83 -20.62
CA VAL A 258 8.55 16.37 -20.48
C VAL A 258 8.61 15.65 -21.85
N GLY A 259 8.69 16.42 -22.95
CA GLY A 259 8.77 15.93 -24.33
C GLY A 259 10.16 15.48 -24.77
#